data_ff7bd76456da8b2e9ace39a9d5e9fe73
#
_entry.id   ff7bd76456da8b2e9ace39a9d5e9fe73
#
_cell.length_a   1.000
_cell.length_b   1.000
_cell.length_c   1.000
_cell.angle_alpha   90.00
_cell.angle_beta   90.00
_cell.angle_gamma   90.00
#
_symmetry.space_group_name_H-M   'P 1'
#
loop_
_entity.id
_entity.type
_entity.pdbx_description
1 polymer ?
#
loop_
_entity_poly.entity_id
_entity_poly.type
_entity_poly.pdbx_seq_one_letter_code
_entity_poly.pdbx_strand_id
1 'polypeptide(L)'
;MAMKGNKYGIHRVIEPQGVLTQAAYKIDNDMTKLYSNEIMCDVISLNIDSASFTQISEACGGDEKKIGEMILGIVAERGKQQNPVTGSGGMFIGKVCYIGEDLKDRDLKVGDKIASLVSLSMTPLRIDKIKAIHKDIDRVDIEGKAILFESGIYAKLPEDMSEPLALAALDVAGA
;
A
#
# COMPACT_ATOMS: atom_id res chain seq x y z
N MET A 1 -7.02 -17.13 -18.24
CA MET A 1 -8.09 -16.50 -17.44
C MET A 1 -7.65 -16.42 -15.98
N ALA A 2 -7.75 -15.26 -15.37
CA ALA A 2 -7.35 -15.10 -13.98
C ALA A 2 -8.35 -15.77 -13.03
N MET A 3 -7.85 -16.36 -11.96
CA MET A 3 -8.69 -16.93 -10.92
C MET A 3 -9.31 -15.82 -10.09
N LYS A 4 -10.47 -16.12 -9.50
CA LYS A 4 -11.12 -15.19 -8.56
C LYS A 4 -10.57 -15.42 -7.16
N GLY A 5 -10.14 -14.33 -6.49
CA GLY A 5 -9.72 -14.39 -5.11
C GLY A 5 -10.86 -14.09 -4.14
N ASN A 6 -10.55 -14.14 -2.86
CA ASN A 6 -11.47 -13.73 -1.81
C ASN A 6 -11.62 -12.19 -1.84
N LYS A 7 -12.82 -11.67 -1.64
CA LYS A 7 -13.05 -10.22 -1.72
C LYS A 7 -12.29 -9.41 -0.68
N TYR A 8 -11.89 -10.02 0.44
CA TYR A 8 -11.13 -9.38 1.52
C TYR A 8 -9.64 -9.70 1.48
N GLY A 9 -9.18 -10.51 0.50
CA GLY A 9 -7.76 -10.81 0.33
C GLY A 9 -7.25 -12.03 1.06
N ILE A 10 -8.12 -12.85 1.66
CA ILE A 10 -7.70 -14.04 2.43
C ILE A 10 -6.87 -14.99 1.59
N HIS A 11 -7.12 -15.07 0.29
CA HIS A 11 -6.37 -15.93 -0.65
C HIS A 11 -4.87 -15.57 -0.73
N ARG A 12 -4.50 -14.35 -0.33
CA ARG A 12 -3.09 -13.93 -0.31
C ARG A 12 -2.44 -14.08 1.07
N VAL A 13 -3.17 -14.51 2.07
CA VAL A 13 -2.60 -14.69 3.41
C VAL A 13 -1.74 -15.95 3.43
N ILE A 14 -0.49 -15.78 3.84
CA ILE A 14 0.48 -16.89 3.94
C ILE A 14 0.53 -17.42 5.38
N GLU A 15 0.61 -16.50 6.35
CA GLU A 15 0.86 -16.89 7.74
C GLU A 15 0.17 -15.91 8.71
N PRO A 16 -0.69 -16.40 9.62
CA PRO A 16 -1.31 -17.74 9.61
C PRO A 16 -2.44 -17.80 8.56
N GLN A 17 -2.61 -18.95 7.95
CA GLN A 17 -3.66 -19.11 6.92
C GLN A 17 -5.05 -18.96 7.51
N GLY A 18 -5.98 -18.42 6.70
CA GLY A 18 -7.39 -18.33 7.07
C GLY A 18 -7.79 -17.07 7.84
N VAL A 19 -6.84 -16.22 8.20
CA VAL A 19 -7.15 -14.94 8.85
C VAL A 19 -7.26 -13.81 7.81
N LEU A 20 -7.82 -12.67 8.23
CA LEU A 20 -7.84 -11.47 7.39
C LEU A 20 -6.42 -10.90 7.23
N THR A 21 -6.21 -10.14 6.15
CA THR A 21 -4.89 -9.59 5.84
C THR A 21 -4.33 -8.69 6.95
N GLN A 22 -5.20 -7.97 7.64
CA GLN A 22 -4.79 -7.12 8.77
C GLN A 22 -4.17 -7.95 9.90
N ALA A 23 -4.74 -9.10 10.20
CA ALA A 23 -4.30 -9.98 11.27
C ALA A 23 -3.13 -10.88 10.87
N ALA A 24 -2.84 -10.98 9.58
CA ALA A 24 -1.79 -11.85 9.08
C ALA A 24 -0.41 -11.27 9.37
N TYR A 25 0.51 -12.13 9.74
CA TYR A 25 1.93 -11.77 9.85
C TYR A 25 2.52 -11.54 8.45
N LYS A 26 2.18 -12.41 7.51
CA LYS A 26 2.74 -12.36 6.15
C LYS A 26 1.67 -12.60 5.10
N ILE A 27 1.70 -11.80 4.04
CA ILE A 27 0.81 -11.94 2.89
C ILE A 27 1.64 -12.02 1.60
N ASP A 28 1.02 -12.57 0.56
CA ASP A 28 1.65 -12.77 -0.75
C ASP A 28 1.61 -11.46 -1.55
N ASN A 29 2.79 -10.91 -1.81
CA ASN A 29 2.96 -9.71 -2.63
C ASN A 29 3.57 -10.02 -4.00
N ASP A 30 3.37 -11.22 -4.52
CA ASP A 30 3.80 -11.58 -5.86
C ASP A 30 2.92 -10.89 -6.89
N MET A 31 3.46 -9.86 -7.52
CA MET A 31 2.73 -9.01 -8.47
C MET A 31 2.56 -9.65 -9.85
N THR A 32 3.16 -10.82 -10.07
CA THR A 32 2.94 -11.60 -11.30
C THR A 32 1.68 -12.43 -11.23
N LYS A 33 1.12 -12.64 -10.02
CA LYS A 33 -0.16 -13.31 -9.84
C LYS A 33 -1.29 -12.32 -10.03
N LEU A 34 -2.14 -12.56 -11.02
CA LEU A 34 -3.27 -11.69 -11.34
C LEU A 34 -4.58 -12.40 -11.01
N TYR A 35 -5.37 -11.80 -10.15
CA TYR A 35 -6.69 -12.30 -9.79
C TYR A 35 -7.78 -11.43 -10.42
N SER A 36 -8.93 -12.06 -10.76
CA SER A 36 -10.00 -11.38 -11.49
C SER A 36 -10.71 -10.28 -10.71
N ASN A 37 -10.57 -10.28 -9.39
CA ASN A 37 -11.21 -9.31 -8.50
C ASN A 37 -10.19 -8.49 -7.69
N GLU A 38 -9.05 -8.20 -8.31
CA GLU A 38 -8.02 -7.33 -7.73
C GLU A 38 -7.72 -6.17 -8.65
N ILE A 39 -7.26 -5.08 -8.05
CA ILE A 39 -6.74 -3.91 -8.75
C ILE A 39 -5.27 -3.79 -8.39
N MET A 40 -4.40 -3.63 -9.40
CA MET A 40 -2.97 -3.41 -9.18
C MET A 40 -2.62 -1.98 -9.56
N CYS A 41 -1.78 -1.36 -8.75
CA CYS A 41 -1.31 0.01 -8.98
C CYS A 41 0.21 0.06 -9.00
N ASP A 42 0.74 0.92 -9.89
CA ASP A 42 2.12 1.37 -9.77
C ASP A 42 2.15 2.44 -8.69
N VAL A 43 2.89 2.19 -7.62
CA VAL A 43 2.91 3.08 -6.46
C VAL A 43 3.85 4.25 -6.71
N ILE A 44 3.37 5.45 -6.44
CA ILE A 44 4.15 6.69 -6.53
C ILE A 44 4.76 7.01 -5.17
N SER A 45 3.93 6.96 -4.12
CA SER A 45 4.39 7.28 -2.77
C SER A 45 3.57 6.53 -1.72
N LEU A 46 4.22 6.33 -0.56
CA LEU A 46 3.58 5.84 0.66
C LEU A 46 3.50 7.00 1.63
N ASN A 47 2.35 7.13 2.30
CA ASN A 47 2.24 7.96 3.49
C ASN A 47 2.11 7.01 4.66
N ILE A 48 3.21 6.86 5.41
CA ILE A 48 3.25 5.92 6.53
C ILE A 48 2.58 6.58 7.73
N ASP A 49 1.80 5.80 8.46
CA ASP A 49 1.15 6.29 9.66
C ASP A 49 2.17 6.95 10.61
N SER A 50 1.79 8.08 11.18
CA SER A 50 2.69 8.90 11.99
C SER A 50 3.35 8.12 13.13
N ALA A 51 2.58 7.32 13.86
CA ALA A 51 3.11 6.51 14.95
C ALA A 51 4.13 5.49 14.45
N SER A 52 3.86 4.86 13.32
CA SER A 52 4.78 3.91 12.69
C SER A 52 6.05 4.60 12.21
N PHE A 53 5.91 5.73 11.56
CA PHE A 53 7.07 6.45 11.03
C PHE A 53 7.97 6.96 12.18
N THR A 54 7.36 7.48 13.22
CA THR A 54 8.10 7.94 14.41
C THR A 54 8.88 6.80 15.04
N GLN A 55 8.23 5.64 15.21
CA GLN A 55 8.90 4.46 15.79
C GLN A 55 10.08 4.01 14.93
N ILE A 56 9.89 3.95 13.61
CA ILE A 56 10.97 3.56 12.68
C ILE A 56 12.11 4.58 12.73
N SER A 57 11.78 5.87 12.69
CA SER A 57 12.78 6.94 12.74
C SER A 57 13.60 6.90 14.02
N GLU A 58 12.95 6.73 15.16
CA GLU A 58 13.63 6.62 16.45
C GLU A 58 14.53 5.39 16.51
N ALA A 59 14.06 4.25 16.03
CA ALA A 59 14.84 3.01 15.99
C ALA A 59 16.09 3.15 15.11
N CYS A 60 16.05 4.05 14.12
CA CYS A 60 17.14 4.30 13.18
C CYS A 60 17.98 5.54 13.54
N GLY A 61 17.70 6.19 14.67
CA GLY A 61 18.41 7.43 15.06
C GLY A 61 18.19 8.57 14.09
N GLY A 62 17.08 8.58 13.36
CA GLY A 62 16.75 9.61 12.38
C GLY A 62 17.52 9.49 11.04
N ASP A 63 18.32 8.45 10.85
CA ASP A 63 19.11 8.24 9.64
C ASP A 63 18.19 7.74 8.50
N GLU A 64 18.05 8.57 7.47
CA GLU A 64 17.17 8.26 6.33
C GLU A 64 17.51 6.96 5.63
N LYS A 65 18.80 6.66 5.47
CA LYS A 65 19.24 5.40 4.84
C LYS A 65 18.76 4.19 5.64
N LYS A 66 18.92 4.24 6.96
CA LYS A 66 18.49 3.17 7.85
C LYS A 66 16.97 3.05 7.90
N ILE A 67 16.26 4.17 7.85
CA ILE A 67 14.78 4.19 7.76
C ILE A 67 14.34 3.45 6.50
N GLY A 68 14.94 3.77 5.36
CA GLY A 68 14.65 3.10 4.09
C GLY A 68 14.93 1.60 4.15
N GLU A 69 16.07 1.20 4.71
CA GLU A 69 16.43 -0.21 4.87
C GLU A 69 15.43 -0.95 5.76
N MET A 70 14.97 -0.32 6.84
CA MET A 70 13.99 -0.92 7.73
C MET A 70 12.64 -1.11 7.04
N ILE A 71 12.17 -0.11 6.27
CA ILE A 71 10.93 -0.22 5.50
C ILE A 71 11.04 -1.35 4.47
N LEU A 72 12.15 -1.40 3.71
CA LEU A 72 12.37 -2.47 2.75
C LEU A 72 12.36 -3.84 3.43
N GLY A 73 12.97 -3.94 4.60
CA GLY A 73 13.02 -5.19 5.37
C GLY A 73 11.63 -5.64 5.82
N ILE A 74 10.80 -4.73 6.32
CA ILE A 74 9.43 -5.03 6.75
C ILE A 74 8.62 -5.55 5.57
N VAL A 75 8.68 -4.88 4.43
CA VAL A 75 7.90 -5.26 3.25
C VAL A 75 8.40 -6.58 2.66
N ALA A 76 9.71 -6.79 2.62
CA ALA A 76 10.29 -8.05 2.14
C ALA A 76 9.87 -9.23 3.03
N GLU A 77 9.86 -9.03 4.34
CA GLU A 77 9.50 -10.09 5.30
C GLU A 77 8.00 -10.37 5.31
N ARG A 78 7.18 -9.33 5.30
CA ARG A 78 5.75 -9.45 5.57
C ARG A 78 4.87 -9.36 4.32
N GLY A 79 5.41 -8.87 3.21
CA GLY A 79 4.63 -8.63 1.98
C GLY A 79 3.72 -7.42 2.06
N LYS A 80 3.86 -6.62 3.11
CA LYS A 80 3.04 -5.43 3.38
C LYS A 80 3.77 -4.49 4.32
N GLN A 81 3.39 -3.21 4.31
CA GLN A 81 3.92 -2.24 5.27
C GLN A 81 3.02 -2.23 6.51
N GLN A 82 3.38 -3.04 7.48
CA GLN A 82 2.77 -3.02 8.81
C GLN A 82 3.89 -3.04 9.84
N ASN A 83 3.95 -1.98 10.65
CA ASN A 83 5.00 -1.88 11.66
C ASN A 83 4.82 -2.98 12.71
N PRO A 84 5.84 -3.79 12.99
CA PRO A 84 5.71 -4.89 13.96
C PRO A 84 5.53 -4.39 15.40
N VAL A 85 5.85 -3.15 15.70
CA VAL A 85 5.70 -2.57 17.05
C VAL A 85 4.32 -1.94 17.22
N THR A 86 3.91 -1.08 16.28
CA THR A 86 2.64 -0.34 16.40
C THR A 86 1.46 -1.06 15.76
N GLY A 87 1.71 -1.99 14.84
CA GLY A 87 0.66 -2.68 14.10
C GLY A 87 -0.02 -1.84 13.02
N SER A 88 0.38 -0.59 12.84
CA SER A 88 -0.22 0.31 11.87
C SER A 88 0.56 0.33 10.55
N GLY A 89 -0.03 0.91 9.51
CA GLY A 89 0.54 0.95 8.17
C GLY A 89 0.55 2.35 7.57
N GLY A 90 -0.54 2.76 6.98
CA GLY A 90 -0.66 4.03 6.27
C GLY A 90 -1.47 3.88 4.99
N MET A 91 -1.17 4.69 3.98
CA MET A 91 -1.84 4.65 2.68
C MET A 91 -0.85 4.83 1.54
N PHE A 92 -1.28 4.59 0.30
CA PHE A 92 -0.45 4.86 -0.86
C PHE A 92 -1.18 5.72 -1.89
N ILE A 93 -0.40 6.42 -2.72
CA ILE A 93 -0.85 7.06 -3.95
C ILE A 93 -0.19 6.32 -5.10
N GLY A 94 -0.98 6.00 -6.12
CA GLY A 94 -0.47 5.28 -7.28
C GLY A 94 -1.34 5.45 -8.50
N LYS A 95 -0.90 4.87 -9.60
CA LYS A 95 -1.66 4.81 -10.85
C LYS A 95 -2.08 3.37 -11.12
N VAL A 96 -3.34 3.19 -11.46
CA VAL A 96 -3.89 1.87 -11.77
C VAL A 96 -3.19 1.30 -13.00
N CYS A 97 -2.65 0.09 -12.88
CA CYS A 97 -2.00 -0.61 -14.00
C CYS A 97 -2.71 -1.91 -14.39
N TYR A 98 -3.60 -2.42 -13.53
CA TYR A 98 -4.38 -3.62 -13.83
C TYR A 98 -5.71 -3.55 -13.09
N ILE A 99 -6.79 -3.92 -13.79
CA ILE A 99 -8.12 -4.07 -13.20
C ILE A 99 -8.62 -5.45 -13.56
N GLY A 100 -8.91 -6.27 -12.56
CA GLY A 100 -9.45 -7.60 -12.77
C GLY A 100 -10.81 -7.55 -13.47
N GLU A 101 -11.11 -8.56 -14.28
CA GLU A 101 -12.31 -8.58 -15.12
C GLU A 101 -13.60 -8.43 -14.31
N ASP A 102 -13.62 -8.97 -13.09
CA ASP A 102 -14.81 -8.88 -12.22
C ASP A 102 -15.07 -7.44 -11.75
N LEU A 103 -14.09 -6.53 -11.87
CA LEU A 103 -14.17 -5.15 -11.41
C LEU A 103 -14.22 -4.14 -12.56
N LYS A 104 -14.32 -4.61 -13.81
CA LYS A 104 -14.27 -3.74 -14.99
C LYS A 104 -15.42 -2.74 -15.09
N ASP A 105 -16.53 -3.00 -14.40
CA ASP A 105 -17.70 -2.13 -14.43
C ASP A 105 -17.59 -0.96 -13.44
N ARG A 106 -16.53 -0.90 -12.65
CA ARG A 106 -16.28 0.22 -11.76
C ARG A 106 -15.91 1.47 -12.56
N ASP A 107 -16.18 2.64 -11.98
CA ASP A 107 -15.73 3.91 -12.55
C ASP A 107 -14.24 4.11 -12.28
N LEU A 108 -13.44 3.27 -12.91
CA LEU A 108 -12.00 3.24 -12.77
C LEU A 108 -11.36 2.70 -14.04
N LYS A 109 -10.26 3.32 -14.46
CA LYS A 109 -9.53 2.92 -15.68
C LYS A 109 -8.05 2.79 -15.39
N VAL A 110 -7.37 1.94 -16.15
CA VAL A 110 -5.91 1.87 -16.16
C VAL A 110 -5.37 3.27 -16.50
N GLY A 111 -4.42 3.75 -15.69
CA GLY A 111 -3.86 5.08 -15.79
C GLY A 111 -4.46 6.09 -14.82
N ASP A 112 -5.60 5.79 -14.21
CA ASP A 112 -6.18 6.66 -13.19
C ASP A 112 -5.29 6.75 -11.98
N LYS A 113 -5.15 7.97 -11.45
CA LYS A 113 -4.41 8.21 -10.21
C LYS A 113 -5.36 8.06 -9.03
N ILE A 114 -4.98 7.28 -8.06
CA ILE A 114 -5.81 7.02 -6.88
C ILE A 114 -4.99 7.10 -5.60
N ALA A 115 -5.70 7.32 -4.50
CA ALA A 115 -5.17 7.13 -3.14
C ALA A 115 -5.94 5.99 -2.50
N SER A 116 -5.24 5.07 -1.85
CA SER A 116 -5.89 4.00 -1.11
C SER A 116 -6.51 4.56 0.16
N LEU A 117 -7.72 4.09 0.47
CA LEU A 117 -8.40 4.41 1.72
C LEU A 117 -8.41 3.22 2.67
N VAL A 118 -7.70 2.16 2.31
CA VAL A 118 -7.43 1.00 3.17
C VAL A 118 -6.00 1.06 3.66
N SER A 119 -5.77 0.56 4.87
CA SER A 119 -4.44 0.59 5.48
C SER A 119 -3.43 -0.26 4.69
N LEU A 120 -2.20 0.22 4.62
CA LEU A 120 -1.08 -0.57 4.08
C LEU A 120 -0.87 -1.87 4.87
N SER A 121 -1.32 -1.94 6.12
CA SER A 121 -1.24 -3.15 6.94
C SER A 121 -2.06 -4.32 6.40
N MET A 122 -2.95 -4.06 5.44
CA MET A 122 -3.78 -5.09 4.80
C MET A 122 -3.61 -5.08 3.27
N THR A 123 -2.54 -4.48 2.76
CA THR A 123 -2.32 -4.26 1.33
C THR A 123 -1.05 -4.97 0.88
N PRO A 124 -1.14 -5.94 -0.07
CA PRO A 124 0.07 -6.50 -0.67
C PRO A 124 0.88 -5.38 -1.32
N LEU A 125 2.15 -5.29 -0.95
CA LEU A 125 3.04 -4.22 -1.39
C LEU A 125 4.41 -4.81 -1.75
N ARG A 126 4.92 -4.40 -2.91
CA ARG A 126 6.31 -4.68 -3.32
C ARG A 126 7.00 -3.35 -3.55
N ILE A 127 8.15 -3.17 -2.93
CA ILE A 127 9.00 -2.00 -3.15
C ILE A 127 10.23 -2.44 -3.92
N ASP A 128 10.39 -1.88 -5.13
CA ASP A 128 11.57 -2.14 -5.95
C ASP A 128 12.70 -1.18 -5.61
N LYS A 129 12.36 0.06 -5.25
CA LYS A 129 13.32 1.10 -4.94
C LYS A 129 12.67 2.19 -4.09
N ILE A 130 13.41 2.70 -3.11
CA ILE A 130 13.04 3.91 -2.39
C ILE A 130 13.75 5.08 -3.06
N LYS A 131 12.97 6.07 -3.49
CA LYS A 131 13.48 7.24 -4.22
C LYS A 131 13.81 8.40 -3.31
N ALA A 132 13.00 8.65 -2.28
CA ALA A 132 13.18 9.74 -1.34
C ALA A 132 12.38 9.48 -0.06
N ILE A 133 12.88 10.00 1.05
CA ILE A 133 12.21 9.96 2.35
C ILE A 133 11.99 11.38 2.82
N HIS A 134 10.73 11.73 3.10
CA HIS A 134 10.33 13.04 3.57
C HIS A 134 9.86 12.93 5.03
N LYS A 135 10.80 13.04 5.95
CA LYS A 135 10.55 12.81 7.38
C LYS A 135 9.53 13.78 7.99
N ASP A 136 9.44 14.98 7.46
CA ASP A 136 8.55 16.04 7.95
C ASP A 136 7.07 15.77 7.66
N ILE A 137 6.79 14.90 6.68
CA ILE A 137 5.42 14.59 6.27
C ILE A 137 5.13 13.08 6.24
N ASP A 138 6.00 12.28 6.83
CA ASP A 138 5.85 10.80 6.91
C ASP A 138 5.68 10.14 5.55
N ARG A 139 6.28 10.71 4.51
CA ARG A 139 6.11 10.27 3.12
C ARG A 139 7.37 9.60 2.60
N VAL A 140 7.18 8.51 1.85
CA VAL A 140 8.26 7.80 1.17
C VAL A 140 7.91 7.67 -0.31
N ASP A 141 8.71 8.26 -1.18
CA ASP A 141 8.57 8.09 -2.62
C ASP A 141 9.25 6.81 -3.04
N ILE A 142 8.55 5.97 -3.81
CA ILE A 142 9.05 4.65 -4.19
C ILE A 142 8.77 4.33 -5.65
N GLU A 143 9.44 3.30 -6.12
CA GLU A 143 9.02 2.52 -7.28
C GLU A 143 8.58 1.17 -6.75
N GLY A 144 7.37 0.76 -7.08
CA GLY A 144 6.81 -0.51 -6.61
C GLY A 144 5.38 -0.70 -7.05
N LYS A 145 4.76 -1.73 -6.53
CA LYS A 145 3.37 -2.07 -6.86
C LYS A 145 2.60 -2.43 -5.59
N ALA A 146 1.30 -2.20 -5.65
CA ALA A 146 0.38 -2.56 -4.57
C ALA A 146 -0.91 -3.10 -5.14
N ILE A 147 -1.62 -3.89 -4.34
CA ILE A 147 -2.87 -4.53 -4.75
C ILE A 147 -3.99 -4.07 -3.83
N LEU A 148 -5.11 -3.67 -4.43
CA LEU A 148 -6.38 -3.47 -3.73
C LEU A 148 -7.29 -4.63 -4.03
N PHE A 149 -7.90 -5.19 -2.98
CA PHE A 149 -8.87 -6.26 -3.09
C PHE A 149 -10.24 -5.71 -3.49
N GLU A 150 -11.16 -6.60 -3.83
CA GLU A 150 -12.53 -6.23 -4.20
C GLU A 150 -13.20 -5.33 -3.16
N SER A 151 -12.99 -5.58 -1.88
CA SER A 151 -13.53 -4.78 -0.78
C SER A 151 -12.77 -3.49 -0.52
N GLY A 152 -11.62 -3.30 -1.15
CA GLY A 152 -10.77 -2.13 -0.91
C GLY A 152 -11.38 -0.85 -1.45
N ILE A 153 -11.35 0.21 -0.66
CA ILE A 153 -11.85 1.52 -1.06
C ILE A 153 -10.69 2.44 -1.44
N TYR A 154 -10.98 3.35 -2.33
CA TYR A 154 -9.98 4.29 -2.85
C TYR A 154 -10.67 5.59 -3.27
N ALA A 155 -9.88 6.66 -3.40
CA ALA A 155 -10.34 7.94 -3.94
C ALA A 155 -9.59 8.21 -5.25
N LYS A 156 -10.31 8.61 -6.30
CA LYS A 156 -9.69 9.06 -7.55
C LYS A 156 -9.17 10.47 -7.34
N LEU A 157 -7.97 10.72 -7.84
CA LEU A 157 -7.30 12.01 -7.71
C LEU A 157 -7.18 12.68 -9.08
N PRO A 158 -7.29 14.03 -9.15
CA PRO A 158 -6.97 14.75 -10.37
C PRO A 158 -5.50 14.55 -10.76
N GLU A 159 -5.23 14.44 -12.05
CA GLU A 159 -3.88 14.27 -12.58
C GLU A 159 -2.93 15.40 -12.17
N ASP A 160 -3.47 16.62 -12.07
CA ASP A 160 -2.69 17.83 -11.78
C ASP A 160 -2.54 18.11 -10.28
N MET A 161 -3.16 17.29 -9.40
CA MET A 161 -3.01 17.46 -7.96
C MET A 161 -1.66 16.93 -7.49
N SER A 162 -0.90 17.72 -6.75
CA SER A 162 0.36 17.28 -6.18
C SER A 162 0.11 16.23 -5.08
N GLU A 163 1.02 15.27 -4.93
CA GLU A 163 0.88 14.21 -3.94
C GLU A 163 0.80 14.75 -2.51
N PRO A 164 1.63 15.73 -2.08
CA PRO A 164 1.50 16.29 -0.74
C PRO A 164 0.13 16.94 -0.48
N LEU A 165 -0.41 17.64 -1.48
CA LEU A 165 -1.73 18.26 -1.34
C LEU A 165 -2.84 17.21 -1.28
N ALA A 166 -2.73 16.16 -2.08
CA ALA A 166 -3.69 15.05 -2.09
C ALA A 166 -3.72 14.34 -0.73
N LEU A 167 -2.56 14.06 -0.16
CA LEU A 167 -2.45 13.41 1.15
C LEU A 167 -3.04 14.29 2.26
N ALA A 168 -2.75 15.58 2.23
CA ALA A 168 -3.28 16.52 3.22
C ALA A 168 -4.81 16.60 3.14
N ALA A 169 -5.37 16.65 1.92
CA ALA A 169 -6.81 16.69 1.72
C ALA A 169 -7.49 15.42 2.23
N LEU A 170 -6.86 14.26 2.01
CA LEU A 170 -7.39 12.98 2.47
C LEU A 170 -7.33 12.84 3.99
N ASP A 171 -6.25 13.32 4.63
CA ASP A 171 -6.13 13.33 6.08
C ASP A 171 -7.27 14.13 6.72
N VAL A 172 -7.57 15.30 6.18
CA VAL A 172 -8.67 16.14 6.67
C VAL A 172 -10.02 15.45 6.43
N ALA A 173 -10.22 14.87 5.27
CA ALA A 173 -11.48 14.20 4.93
C ALA A 173 -11.69 12.91 5.71
N GLY A 174 -10.60 12.22 6.08
CA GLY A 174 -10.65 10.97 6.83
C GLY A 174 -10.67 11.12 8.34
N ALA A 175 -10.55 12.34 8.83
CA ALA A 175 -10.47 12.61 10.26
C ALA A 175 -11.83 12.43 10.96
#